data_e6614705748348ac82e19960dc39d8ad
#
_entry.id   e6614705748348ac82e19960dc39d8ad
#
_cell.length_a   1.000
_cell.length_b   1.000
_cell.length_c   1.000
_cell.angle_alpha   90.00
_cell.angle_beta   90.00
_cell.angle_gamma   90.00
#
_symmetry.space_group_name_H-M   'P 1'
#
loop_
_entity.id
_entity.type
_entity.pdbx_description
1 polymer ?
#
loop_
_entity_poly.entity_id
_entity_poly.type
_entity_poly.pdbx_seq_one_letter_code
_entity_poly.pdbx_strand_id
1 'polypeptide(L)'
;MNKWTKKLTGLVCALALMALCLATAVAENVSFAGGSGTKEDPYQIETLEQLQAMANDMAASYVLTADIDAGSVEEWTPIGTLVAIDEAGETPDPAYAFTGTFDGNGHTISNLNVVGTQMLSGLFGVTANATISNVTFKNLTVEGSVMVGAIGYTYCSTVENVTVYGATVHGVDAFAEVGYPAQMIGALTGASMDSVYSGCAVSNVTMTVDSNPEAQDLFSGAQNCGILGGGFEGSSLSDCTVSDSTLTVSGDYCYGIGGMNGCVMTGEYYRNCAVSNVTVKTGNHADLIGGAVGYTGNIDGAVTEVSNASTTNVTVSVGDNASRIGGIIGGPFFFEEYAAYYPNPTCYALTNCASDGVVEVGENSTAVGAVAGYAYQLKSENVTTTMSLPLIGEEAE
;
A
#
# COMPACT_ATOMS: atom_id res chain seq x y z
N MET A 1 -6.85 -24.42 -6.85
CA MET A 1 -7.44 -23.12 -6.49
C MET A 1 -8.52 -23.31 -5.45
N ASN A 2 -8.25 -22.90 -4.23
CA ASN A 2 -9.13 -23.10 -3.07
C ASN A 2 -10.25 -22.06 -3.06
N LYS A 3 -11.37 -22.34 -2.38
CA LYS A 3 -12.54 -21.45 -2.26
C LYS A 3 -12.25 -20.06 -1.66
N TRP A 4 -11.04 -19.86 -1.12
CA TRP A 4 -10.57 -18.62 -0.49
C TRP A 4 -9.76 -17.73 -1.41
N THR A 5 -8.90 -18.28 -2.26
CA THR A 5 -8.39 -17.54 -3.42
C THR A 5 -9.56 -16.99 -4.23
N LYS A 6 -10.64 -17.78 -4.37
CA LYS A 6 -11.89 -17.30 -4.98
C LYS A 6 -12.65 -16.26 -4.15
N LYS A 7 -12.43 -16.15 -2.84
CA LYS A 7 -13.09 -15.11 -2.02
C LYS A 7 -12.24 -13.84 -1.89
N LEU A 8 -10.90 -13.94 -1.82
CA LEU A 8 -10.04 -12.76 -1.93
C LEU A 8 -10.02 -12.22 -3.38
N THR A 9 -9.92 -13.09 -4.37
CA THR A 9 -10.14 -12.73 -5.80
C THR A 9 -11.60 -12.36 -6.06
N GLY A 10 -12.57 -12.98 -5.39
CA GLY A 10 -13.97 -12.56 -5.44
C GLY A 10 -14.21 -11.19 -4.79
N LEU A 11 -13.38 -10.78 -3.85
CA LEU A 11 -13.40 -9.44 -3.25
C LEU A 11 -12.96 -8.38 -4.27
N VAL A 12 -11.93 -8.67 -5.06
CA VAL A 12 -11.47 -7.82 -6.17
C VAL A 12 -12.49 -7.85 -7.33
N CYS A 13 -13.13 -9.00 -7.62
CA CYS A 13 -14.09 -9.16 -8.74
C CYS A 13 -15.45 -8.51 -8.53
N ALA A 14 -15.97 -8.45 -7.29
CA ALA A 14 -17.24 -7.77 -7.01
C ALA A 14 -17.15 -6.25 -7.23
N LEU A 15 -15.95 -5.69 -7.23
CA LEU A 15 -15.65 -4.29 -7.42
C LEU A 15 -15.79 -3.80 -8.86
N ALA A 16 -15.71 -4.69 -9.84
CA ALA A 16 -15.72 -4.35 -11.27
C ALA A 16 -17.10 -3.94 -11.84
N LEU A 17 -18.18 -4.09 -11.08
CA LEU A 17 -19.54 -3.98 -11.63
C LEU A 17 -20.20 -2.61 -11.45
N MET A 18 -19.61 -1.61 -10.79
CA MET A 18 -20.27 -0.33 -10.51
C MET A 18 -19.63 0.93 -11.12
N ALA A 19 -18.50 0.84 -11.81
CA ALA A 19 -17.84 2.03 -12.38
C ALA A 19 -18.14 2.23 -13.87
N LEU A 20 -19.41 2.27 -14.27
CA LEU A 20 -19.79 2.69 -15.61
C LEU A 20 -20.28 4.15 -15.61
N CYS A 21 -19.44 5.08 -15.26
CA CYS A 21 -19.61 6.48 -15.63
C CYS A 21 -18.67 6.81 -16.80
N LEU A 22 -19.20 6.72 -18.00
CA LEU A 22 -18.57 7.16 -19.23
C LEU A 22 -18.39 8.69 -19.18
N ALA A 23 -17.23 9.14 -18.71
CA ALA A 23 -16.74 10.45 -19.14
C ALA A 23 -16.21 10.28 -20.57
N THR A 24 -17.05 10.56 -21.57
CA THR A 24 -16.58 10.80 -22.92
C THR A 24 -15.87 12.16 -22.93
N ALA A 25 -14.63 12.20 -22.45
CA ALA A 25 -13.74 13.30 -22.78
C ALA A 25 -13.53 13.22 -24.30
N VAL A 26 -13.96 14.25 -24.99
CA VAL A 26 -13.57 14.47 -26.38
C VAL A 26 -12.05 14.65 -26.35
N ALA A 27 -11.32 13.61 -26.78
CA ALA A 27 -9.87 13.68 -26.88
C ALA A 27 -9.52 14.77 -27.88
N GLU A 28 -9.20 15.97 -27.41
CA GLU A 28 -8.43 16.91 -28.22
C GLU A 28 -7.12 16.19 -28.59
N ASN A 29 -6.70 16.32 -29.86
CA ASN A 29 -5.43 15.78 -30.31
C ASN A 29 -4.30 16.56 -29.63
N VAL A 30 -3.96 16.19 -28.39
CA VAL A 30 -2.82 16.76 -27.69
C VAL A 30 -1.56 16.21 -28.37
N SER A 31 -0.75 17.14 -28.86
CA SER A 31 0.56 16.80 -29.43
C SER A 31 1.59 16.74 -28.30
N PHE A 32 2.30 15.62 -28.18
CA PHE A 32 3.46 15.53 -27.29
C PHE A 32 4.60 16.42 -27.79
N ALA A 33 5.53 16.81 -26.91
CA ALA A 33 6.66 17.66 -27.24
C ALA A 33 7.64 16.99 -28.23
N GLY A 34 7.64 15.68 -28.27
CA GLY A 34 8.46 14.86 -29.18
C GLY A 34 8.25 13.36 -28.95
N GLY A 35 9.01 12.57 -29.68
CA GLY A 35 8.97 11.12 -29.60
C GLY A 35 7.86 10.49 -30.43
N SER A 36 7.94 9.17 -30.56
CA SER A 36 6.98 8.33 -31.29
C SER A 36 6.22 7.35 -30.40
N GLY A 37 6.45 7.37 -29.07
CA GLY A 37 5.82 6.50 -28.09
C GLY A 37 6.40 5.10 -28.01
N THR A 38 7.52 4.83 -28.70
CA THR A 38 8.24 3.57 -28.58
C THR A 38 9.22 3.60 -27.40
N LYS A 39 9.76 2.46 -27.00
CA LYS A 39 10.78 2.37 -25.95
C LYS A 39 12.05 3.15 -26.29
N GLU A 40 12.44 3.12 -27.56
CA GLU A 40 13.65 3.77 -28.08
C GLU A 40 13.45 5.27 -28.32
N ASP A 41 12.20 5.71 -28.49
CA ASP A 41 11.81 7.10 -28.77
C ASP A 41 10.50 7.42 -28.06
N PRO A 42 10.51 7.53 -26.70
CA PRO A 42 9.29 7.74 -25.90
C PRO A 42 8.66 9.11 -26.16
N TYR A 43 7.35 9.21 -26.04
CA TYR A 43 6.66 10.49 -26.05
C TYR A 43 7.18 11.41 -24.95
N GLN A 44 7.51 12.65 -25.31
CA GLN A 44 8.03 13.66 -24.40
C GLN A 44 6.90 14.48 -23.81
N ILE A 45 6.86 14.57 -22.49
CA ILE A 45 5.82 15.26 -21.72
C ILE A 45 6.43 16.50 -21.05
N GLU A 46 5.90 17.67 -21.37
CA GLU A 46 6.29 18.97 -20.79
C GLU A 46 5.13 19.69 -20.12
N THR A 47 3.89 19.26 -20.36
CA THR A 47 2.69 19.95 -19.84
C THR A 47 1.73 18.98 -19.18
N LEU A 48 0.85 19.55 -18.36
CA LEU A 48 -0.19 18.80 -17.66
C LEU A 48 -1.19 18.14 -18.61
N GLU A 49 -1.53 18.82 -19.70
CA GLU A 49 -2.43 18.29 -20.74
C GLU A 49 -1.80 17.08 -21.43
N GLN A 50 -0.49 17.11 -21.68
CA GLN A 50 0.24 15.96 -22.22
C GLN A 50 0.30 14.80 -21.22
N LEU A 51 0.47 15.09 -19.92
CA LEU A 51 0.42 14.08 -18.88
C LEU A 51 -0.95 13.38 -18.84
N GLN A 52 -2.05 14.14 -18.91
CA GLN A 52 -3.41 13.58 -18.97
C GLN A 52 -3.66 12.81 -20.28
N ALA A 53 -3.05 13.23 -21.37
CA ALA A 53 -3.20 12.59 -22.69
C ALA A 53 -2.58 11.20 -22.77
N MET A 54 -1.77 10.76 -21.79
CA MET A 54 -1.29 9.37 -21.67
C MET A 54 -2.46 8.37 -21.62
N ALA A 55 -3.62 8.79 -21.14
CA ALA A 55 -4.83 7.96 -21.12
C ALA A 55 -5.32 7.55 -22.53
N ASN A 56 -4.88 8.23 -23.60
CA ASN A 56 -5.25 7.92 -24.98
C ASN A 56 -4.45 6.76 -25.58
N ASP A 57 -3.24 6.49 -25.05
CA ASP A 57 -2.40 5.36 -25.46
C ASP A 57 -1.64 4.80 -24.25
N MET A 58 -2.31 4.00 -23.48
CA MET A 58 -1.77 3.42 -22.24
C MET A 58 -0.70 2.35 -22.46
N ALA A 59 -0.44 1.97 -23.70
CA ALA A 59 0.61 1.01 -24.04
C ALA A 59 1.93 1.67 -24.50
N ALA A 60 1.91 2.98 -24.75
CA ALA A 60 3.09 3.71 -25.21
C ALA A 60 4.13 3.95 -24.09
N SER A 61 5.31 4.35 -24.51
CA SER A 61 6.40 4.78 -23.63
C SER A 61 6.42 6.30 -23.53
N TYR A 62 6.62 6.80 -22.30
CA TYR A 62 6.58 8.22 -21.95
C TYR A 62 7.80 8.63 -21.14
N VAL A 63 8.27 9.85 -21.34
CA VAL A 63 9.33 10.47 -20.55
C VAL A 63 8.99 11.92 -20.21
N LEU A 64 9.15 12.29 -18.94
CA LEU A 64 9.08 13.70 -18.57
C LEU A 64 10.33 14.44 -19.04
N THR A 65 10.15 15.62 -19.64
CA THR A 65 11.23 16.54 -20.04
C THR A 65 11.15 17.88 -19.31
N ALA A 66 10.15 18.03 -18.44
CA ALA A 66 9.99 19.18 -17.55
C ALA A 66 9.26 18.78 -16.27
N ASP A 67 9.40 19.57 -15.22
CA ASP A 67 8.58 19.47 -14.02
C ASP A 67 7.14 19.88 -14.35
N ILE A 68 6.16 19.15 -13.80
CA ILE A 68 4.74 19.39 -14.02
C ILE A 68 4.10 19.88 -12.72
N ASP A 69 3.45 21.05 -12.78
CA ASP A 69 2.57 21.50 -11.71
C ASP A 69 1.11 21.16 -12.06
N ALA A 70 0.52 20.25 -11.29
CA ALA A 70 -0.85 19.78 -11.49
C ALA A 70 -1.88 20.58 -10.65
N GLY A 71 -1.47 21.63 -9.94
CA GLY A 71 -2.33 22.39 -9.03
C GLY A 71 -3.47 23.16 -9.69
N SER A 72 -3.52 23.25 -11.02
CA SER A 72 -4.65 23.83 -11.76
C SER A 72 -5.81 22.86 -12.00
N VAL A 73 -5.64 21.57 -11.73
CA VAL A 73 -6.68 20.53 -11.85
C VAL A 73 -7.32 20.33 -10.49
N GLU A 74 -8.62 20.61 -10.39
CA GLU A 74 -9.35 20.41 -9.12
C GLU A 74 -9.51 18.93 -8.77
N GLU A 75 -9.70 18.08 -9.80
CA GLU A 75 -9.83 16.65 -9.64
C GLU A 75 -9.14 15.94 -10.80
N TRP A 76 -8.15 15.12 -10.50
CA TRP A 76 -7.43 14.30 -11.48
C TRP A 76 -8.21 13.03 -11.82
N THR A 77 -8.33 12.73 -13.11
CA THR A 77 -8.86 11.43 -13.55
C THR A 77 -7.71 10.42 -13.66
N PRO A 78 -7.71 9.34 -12.87
CA PRO A 78 -6.65 8.34 -12.92
C PRO A 78 -6.44 7.75 -14.31
N ILE A 79 -5.19 7.53 -14.70
CA ILE A 79 -4.83 6.83 -15.94
C ILE A 79 -4.95 5.33 -15.68
N GLY A 80 -5.79 4.66 -16.46
CA GLY A 80 -6.15 3.26 -16.24
C GLY A 80 -7.19 3.07 -15.14
N THR A 81 -8.01 2.04 -15.30
CA THR A 81 -9.10 1.69 -14.37
C THR A 81 -9.32 0.19 -14.33
N LEU A 82 -9.91 -0.30 -13.27
CA LEU A 82 -10.24 -1.71 -13.11
C LEU A 82 -11.68 -1.96 -13.60
N VAL A 83 -11.86 -2.10 -14.92
CA VAL A 83 -13.17 -2.37 -15.51
C VAL A 83 -13.46 -3.86 -15.60
N ALA A 84 -12.45 -4.66 -15.87
CA ALA A 84 -12.57 -6.10 -16.00
C ALA A 84 -11.32 -6.79 -15.44
N ILE A 85 -11.55 -7.93 -14.84
CA ILE A 85 -10.55 -8.91 -14.48
C ILE A 85 -10.89 -10.14 -15.33
N ASP A 86 -9.90 -10.95 -15.70
CA ASP A 86 -10.13 -12.16 -16.48
C ASP A 86 -11.15 -13.11 -15.80
N GLU A 87 -11.61 -14.14 -16.53
CA GLU A 87 -12.58 -15.12 -15.99
C GLU A 87 -12.04 -15.87 -14.75
N ALA A 88 -10.73 -15.89 -14.54
CA ALA A 88 -10.10 -16.43 -13.35
C ALA A 88 -10.13 -15.45 -12.15
N GLY A 89 -10.39 -14.17 -12.41
CA GLY A 89 -10.44 -13.12 -11.41
C GLY A 89 -9.05 -12.66 -10.94
N GLU A 90 -8.03 -12.82 -11.77
CA GLU A 90 -6.63 -12.65 -11.34
C GLU A 90 -5.91 -11.53 -12.11
N THR A 91 -6.23 -11.31 -13.39
CA THR A 91 -5.45 -10.42 -14.26
C THR A 91 -6.28 -9.22 -14.70
N PRO A 92 -5.83 -7.97 -14.46
CA PRO A 92 -6.47 -6.80 -15.04
C PRO A 92 -6.48 -6.86 -16.57
N ASP A 93 -7.61 -6.47 -17.18
CA ASP A 93 -7.67 -6.36 -18.64
C ASP A 93 -6.72 -5.25 -19.10
N PRO A 94 -5.70 -5.58 -19.92
CA PRO A 94 -4.70 -4.62 -20.39
C PRO A 94 -5.30 -3.48 -21.24
N ALA A 95 -6.51 -3.63 -21.76
CA ALA A 95 -7.19 -2.57 -22.48
C ALA A 95 -7.60 -1.40 -21.58
N TYR A 96 -7.66 -1.62 -20.27
CA TYR A 96 -8.07 -0.62 -19.28
C TYR A 96 -6.96 -0.27 -18.28
N ALA A 97 -5.79 -0.87 -18.38
CA ALA A 97 -4.64 -0.63 -17.52
C ALA A 97 -3.52 0.10 -18.28
N PHE A 98 -2.73 0.90 -17.58
CA PHE A 98 -1.48 1.39 -18.15
C PHE A 98 -0.48 0.23 -18.24
N THR A 99 -0.04 -0.07 -19.48
CA THR A 99 0.87 -1.19 -19.78
C THR A 99 2.21 -0.74 -20.36
N GLY A 100 2.37 0.56 -20.54
CA GLY A 100 3.56 1.16 -21.11
C GLY A 100 4.70 1.39 -20.12
N THR A 101 5.59 2.30 -20.48
CA THR A 101 6.63 2.80 -19.57
C THR A 101 6.43 4.28 -19.29
N PHE A 102 6.64 4.68 -18.04
CA PHE A 102 6.66 6.07 -17.64
C PHE A 102 7.98 6.34 -16.91
N ASP A 103 8.85 7.12 -17.53
CA ASP A 103 10.10 7.58 -16.95
C ASP A 103 9.98 9.05 -16.56
N GLY A 104 9.99 9.33 -15.28
CA GLY A 104 10.02 10.70 -14.77
C GLY A 104 11.33 11.43 -15.06
N ASN A 105 12.40 10.71 -15.46
CA ASN A 105 13.72 11.27 -15.82
C ASN A 105 14.27 12.25 -14.76
N GLY A 106 13.90 12.02 -13.49
CA GLY A 106 14.27 12.86 -12.35
C GLY A 106 13.41 14.11 -12.15
N HIS A 107 12.38 14.33 -12.98
CA HIS A 107 11.46 15.44 -12.84
C HIS A 107 10.39 15.19 -11.76
N THR A 108 9.71 16.28 -11.41
CA THR A 108 8.69 16.33 -10.36
C THR A 108 7.30 16.56 -10.95
N ILE A 109 6.32 15.79 -10.45
CA ILE A 109 4.89 16.11 -10.59
C ILE A 109 4.45 16.66 -9.23
N SER A 110 4.01 17.90 -9.18
CA SER A 110 3.64 18.59 -7.96
C SER A 110 2.16 18.94 -7.87
N ASN A 111 1.64 19.00 -6.64
CA ASN A 111 0.29 19.47 -6.33
C ASN A 111 -0.83 18.69 -7.05
N LEU A 112 -0.58 17.41 -7.36
CA LEU A 112 -1.59 16.54 -7.93
C LEU A 112 -2.69 16.29 -6.91
N ASN A 113 -3.94 16.51 -7.30
CA ASN A 113 -5.11 16.34 -6.46
C ASN A 113 -6.01 15.24 -7.03
N VAL A 114 -6.11 14.13 -6.31
CA VAL A 114 -6.93 12.97 -6.68
C VAL A 114 -7.91 12.73 -5.54
N VAL A 115 -9.04 13.43 -5.60
CA VAL A 115 -10.04 13.44 -4.54
C VAL A 115 -11.34 12.85 -5.07
N GLY A 116 -12.00 12.04 -4.26
CA GLY A 116 -13.29 11.46 -4.60
C GLY A 116 -13.51 10.12 -3.90
N THR A 117 -14.73 9.63 -3.91
CA THR A 117 -15.12 8.32 -3.37
C THR A 117 -14.75 7.16 -4.30
N GLN A 118 -13.77 7.35 -5.17
CA GLN A 118 -13.39 6.34 -6.16
C GLN A 118 -12.67 5.18 -5.49
N MET A 119 -12.90 3.99 -6.04
CA MET A 119 -12.26 2.76 -5.55
C MET A 119 -10.78 2.68 -5.88
N LEU A 120 -10.33 3.42 -6.89
CA LEU A 120 -8.95 3.46 -7.36
C LEU A 120 -8.54 4.92 -7.49
N SER A 121 -7.59 5.36 -6.68
CA SER A 121 -7.16 6.76 -6.67
C SER A 121 -5.65 6.86 -6.85
N GLY A 122 -5.20 7.71 -7.78
CA GLY A 122 -3.79 7.97 -8.07
C GLY A 122 -3.57 8.68 -9.41
N LEU A 123 -2.32 8.98 -9.72
CA LEU A 123 -1.94 9.35 -11.10
C LEU A 123 -2.33 8.22 -12.05
N PHE A 124 -1.93 7.00 -11.67
CA PHE A 124 -2.37 5.77 -12.32
C PHE A 124 -3.39 5.07 -11.43
N GLY A 125 -4.55 4.75 -11.99
CA GLY A 125 -5.52 3.90 -11.31
C GLY A 125 -5.08 2.44 -11.30
N VAL A 126 -4.72 1.90 -12.48
CA VAL A 126 -4.22 0.52 -12.65
C VAL A 126 -3.02 0.51 -13.57
N THR A 127 -1.98 -0.22 -13.19
CA THR A 127 -0.87 -0.58 -14.06
C THR A 127 -0.75 -2.09 -14.19
N ALA A 128 -0.45 -2.59 -15.38
CA ALA A 128 -0.24 -4.02 -15.63
C ALA A 128 0.94 -4.25 -16.57
N ASN A 129 1.93 -5.04 -16.15
CA ASN A 129 3.18 -5.26 -16.89
C ASN A 129 3.91 -3.95 -17.27
N ALA A 130 3.71 -2.90 -16.49
CA ALA A 130 4.23 -1.56 -16.73
C ALA A 130 5.56 -1.31 -16.01
N THR A 131 6.24 -0.24 -16.41
CA THR A 131 7.39 0.30 -15.68
C THR A 131 7.14 1.76 -15.33
N ILE A 132 7.22 2.10 -14.04
CA ILE A 132 7.13 3.47 -13.53
C ILE A 132 8.45 3.78 -12.84
N SER A 133 9.18 4.80 -13.29
CA SER A 133 10.51 5.06 -12.77
C SER A 133 10.88 6.53 -12.66
N ASN A 134 11.85 6.82 -11.79
CA ASN A 134 12.59 8.09 -11.70
C ASN A 134 11.71 9.35 -11.59
N VAL A 135 10.59 9.29 -10.87
CA VAL A 135 9.66 10.42 -10.70
C VAL A 135 9.52 10.80 -9.23
N THR A 136 9.38 12.10 -8.97
CA THR A 136 8.99 12.62 -7.66
C THR A 136 7.56 13.15 -7.69
N PHE A 137 6.70 12.61 -6.81
CA PHE A 137 5.40 13.20 -6.49
C PHE A 137 5.57 14.11 -5.29
N LYS A 138 5.28 15.40 -5.46
CA LYS A 138 5.42 16.40 -4.39
C LYS A 138 4.08 17.05 -4.06
N ASN A 139 3.76 17.13 -2.75
CA ASN A 139 2.49 17.70 -2.28
C ASN A 139 1.28 16.99 -2.92
N LEU A 140 1.33 15.69 -3.05
CA LEU A 140 0.23 14.87 -3.56
C LEU A 140 -0.92 14.88 -2.54
N THR A 141 -2.14 15.11 -2.99
CA THR A 141 -3.35 14.87 -2.20
C THR A 141 -4.12 13.73 -2.84
N VAL A 142 -4.36 12.68 -2.08
CA VAL A 142 -5.11 11.50 -2.55
C VAL A 142 -6.18 11.16 -1.53
N GLU A 143 -7.40 10.98 -2.01
CA GLU A 143 -8.53 10.52 -1.21
C GLU A 143 -9.25 9.40 -1.94
N GLY A 144 -9.75 8.40 -1.20
CA GLY A 144 -10.51 7.29 -1.75
C GLY A 144 -10.75 6.19 -0.72
N SER A 145 -11.52 5.19 -1.10
CA SER A 145 -11.93 4.11 -0.18
C SER A 145 -11.13 2.82 -0.34
N VAL A 146 -10.72 2.48 -1.56
CA VAL A 146 -10.03 1.21 -1.84
C VAL A 146 -8.90 1.45 -2.83
N MET A 147 -7.73 0.87 -2.60
CA MET A 147 -6.54 0.97 -3.48
C MET A 147 -6.15 2.43 -3.78
N VAL A 148 -5.76 3.13 -2.73
CA VAL A 148 -5.43 4.57 -2.76
C VAL A 148 -3.93 4.80 -2.68
N GLY A 149 -3.38 5.61 -3.60
CA GLY A 149 -1.95 5.98 -3.63
C GLY A 149 -1.61 6.86 -4.84
N ALA A 150 -0.35 7.18 -5.06
CA ALA A 150 0.08 7.73 -6.35
C ALA A 150 -0.21 6.76 -7.50
N ILE A 151 -0.24 5.46 -7.20
CA ILE A 151 -0.67 4.36 -8.06
C ILE A 151 -1.72 3.56 -7.26
N GLY A 152 -2.93 3.44 -7.77
CA GLY A 152 -3.99 2.70 -7.09
C GLY A 152 -3.68 1.20 -7.00
N TYR A 153 -3.44 0.56 -8.15
CA TYR A 153 -3.13 -0.87 -8.23
C TYR A 153 -2.00 -1.17 -9.23
N THR A 154 -1.06 -2.01 -8.82
CA THR A 154 0.01 -2.52 -9.69
C THR A 154 -0.09 -4.04 -9.84
N TYR A 155 -0.02 -4.52 -11.06
CA TYR A 155 0.02 -5.94 -11.42
C TYR A 155 1.21 -6.25 -12.30
N CYS A 156 2.05 -7.22 -11.93
CA CYS A 156 3.25 -7.63 -12.68
C CYS A 156 4.12 -6.44 -13.14
N SER A 157 4.15 -5.37 -12.38
CA SER A 157 4.77 -4.09 -12.77
C SER A 157 6.08 -3.83 -12.02
N THR A 158 6.91 -2.94 -12.56
CA THR A 158 8.13 -2.46 -11.90
C THR A 158 7.98 -1.01 -11.51
N VAL A 159 8.25 -0.69 -10.24
CA VAL A 159 8.25 0.67 -9.69
C VAL A 159 9.64 0.94 -9.12
N GLU A 160 10.39 1.84 -9.74
CA GLU A 160 11.80 2.04 -9.43
C GLU A 160 12.16 3.51 -9.24
N ASN A 161 12.89 3.82 -8.16
CA ASN A 161 13.34 5.19 -7.86
C ASN A 161 12.20 6.22 -7.86
N VAL A 162 11.04 5.85 -7.31
CA VAL A 162 9.88 6.74 -7.17
C VAL A 162 9.87 7.35 -5.78
N THR A 163 9.74 8.67 -5.73
CA THR A 163 9.69 9.41 -4.46
C THR A 163 8.31 10.04 -4.28
N VAL A 164 7.74 9.91 -3.07
CA VAL A 164 6.55 10.66 -2.63
C VAL A 164 6.97 11.55 -1.47
N TYR A 165 6.80 12.86 -1.62
CA TYR A 165 7.21 13.86 -0.63
C TYR A 165 6.07 14.83 -0.30
N GLY A 166 5.75 14.97 0.99
CA GLY A 166 4.78 15.95 1.45
C GLY A 166 3.34 15.61 1.09
N ALA A 167 2.98 14.32 1.02
CA ALA A 167 1.64 13.93 0.64
C ALA A 167 0.62 14.00 1.79
N THR A 168 -0.63 14.28 1.43
CA THR A 168 -1.80 14.08 2.28
C THR A 168 -2.61 12.94 1.69
N VAL A 169 -2.84 11.88 2.47
CA VAL A 169 -3.57 10.69 2.06
C VAL A 169 -4.76 10.50 3.00
N HIS A 170 -5.95 10.34 2.43
CA HIS A 170 -7.16 10.08 3.21
C HIS A 170 -7.87 8.83 2.69
N GLY A 171 -7.86 7.78 3.49
CA GLY A 171 -8.66 6.59 3.29
C GLY A 171 -10.05 6.80 3.87
N VAL A 172 -11.06 6.87 3.01
CA VAL A 172 -12.45 7.15 3.40
C VAL A 172 -13.20 5.85 3.63
N ASP A 173 -13.88 5.71 4.75
CA ASP A 173 -14.83 4.61 4.93
C ASP A 173 -16.01 4.76 3.96
N ALA A 174 -16.21 3.75 3.13
CA ALA A 174 -17.33 3.67 2.20
C ALA A 174 -18.17 2.40 2.41
N PHE A 175 -18.09 1.79 3.59
CA PHE A 175 -18.76 0.51 3.86
C PHE A 175 -20.28 0.57 3.64
N ALA A 176 -20.92 1.66 4.03
CA ALA A 176 -22.35 1.83 3.83
C ALA A 176 -22.77 1.98 2.37
N GLU A 177 -21.86 2.45 1.50
CA GLU A 177 -22.13 2.79 0.10
C GLU A 177 -21.77 1.65 -0.85
N VAL A 178 -20.60 1.04 -0.63
CA VAL A 178 -20.04 0.02 -1.52
C VAL A 178 -19.83 -1.34 -0.86
N GLY A 179 -20.07 -1.45 0.45
CA GLY A 179 -19.92 -2.70 1.20
C GLY A 179 -18.48 -3.06 1.58
N TYR A 180 -17.55 -2.12 1.43
CA TYR A 180 -16.15 -2.29 1.79
C TYR A 180 -15.65 -1.13 2.66
N PRO A 181 -14.91 -1.43 3.75
CA PRO A 181 -14.25 -0.40 4.54
C PRO A 181 -13.08 0.24 3.77
N ALA A 182 -12.50 1.29 4.32
CA ALA A 182 -11.24 1.82 3.82
C ALA A 182 -10.15 0.73 3.84
N GLN A 183 -9.58 0.42 2.69
CA GLN A 183 -8.61 -0.67 2.59
C GLN A 183 -7.58 -0.46 1.48
N MET A 184 -6.40 -1.05 1.68
CA MET A 184 -5.30 -0.96 0.71
C MET A 184 -4.92 0.50 0.43
N ILE A 185 -4.57 1.22 1.50
CA ILE A 185 -4.24 2.63 1.45
C ILE A 185 -2.73 2.82 1.63
N GLY A 186 -2.11 3.55 0.71
CA GLY A 186 -0.68 3.93 0.76
C GLY A 186 -0.43 5.26 0.09
N ALA A 187 0.70 5.91 0.31
CA ALA A 187 1.04 7.14 -0.41
C ALA A 187 1.63 6.86 -1.79
N LEU A 188 2.42 5.80 -1.93
CA LEU A 188 2.96 5.38 -3.23
C LEU A 188 1.99 4.46 -3.96
N THR A 189 1.51 3.40 -3.30
CA THR A 189 0.59 2.46 -3.94
C THR A 189 -0.46 1.93 -2.98
N GLY A 190 -1.67 1.76 -3.48
CA GLY A 190 -2.76 1.15 -2.72
C GLY A 190 -2.58 -0.36 -2.60
N ALA A 191 -2.59 -1.05 -3.72
CA ALA A 191 -2.41 -2.49 -3.78
C ALA A 191 -1.38 -2.90 -4.83
N SER A 192 -0.77 -4.07 -4.62
CA SER A 192 0.27 -4.59 -5.50
C SER A 192 0.19 -6.11 -5.58
N MET A 193 0.24 -6.64 -6.81
CA MET A 193 0.35 -8.07 -7.05
C MET A 193 1.49 -8.36 -8.03
N ASP A 194 2.34 -9.34 -7.68
CA ASP A 194 3.46 -9.84 -8.50
C ASP A 194 4.39 -8.75 -9.04
N SER A 195 4.54 -7.64 -8.31
CA SER A 195 5.28 -6.46 -8.75
C SER A 195 6.57 -6.26 -7.97
N VAL A 196 7.48 -5.47 -8.52
CA VAL A 196 8.80 -5.21 -7.93
C VAL A 196 8.95 -3.72 -7.64
N TYR A 197 9.35 -3.42 -6.40
CA TYR A 197 9.65 -2.06 -5.94
C TYR A 197 11.11 -1.97 -5.53
N SER A 198 11.82 -0.99 -6.07
CA SER A 198 13.23 -0.77 -5.73
C SER A 198 13.57 0.71 -5.61
N GLY A 199 14.34 1.07 -4.59
CA GLY A 199 14.82 2.44 -4.41
C GLY A 199 13.71 3.49 -4.20
N CYS A 200 12.52 3.08 -3.77
CA CYS A 200 11.40 3.99 -3.55
C CYS A 200 11.49 4.68 -2.19
N ALA A 201 11.10 5.97 -2.14
CA ALA A 201 11.13 6.74 -0.92
C ALA A 201 9.81 7.48 -0.67
N VAL A 202 9.31 7.41 0.57
CA VAL A 202 8.11 8.12 1.00
C VAL A 202 8.44 8.94 2.24
N SER A 203 8.18 10.25 2.23
CA SER A 203 8.51 11.09 3.37
C SER A 203 7.59 12.30 3.53
N ASN A 204 7.50 12.79 4.78
CA ASN A 204 6.66 13.92 5.16
C ASN A 204 5.19 13.70 4.76
N VAL A 205 4.67 12.50 5.00
CA VAL A 205 3.29 12.13 4.69
C VAL A 205 2.43 12.26 5.93
N THR A 206 1.26 12.84 5.75
CA THR A 206 0.15 12.74 6.71
C THR A 206 -0.92 11.84 6.11
N MET A 207 -1.09 10.66 6.69
CA MET A 207 -2.10 9.70 6.28
C MET A 207 -3.14 9.56 7.38
N THR A 208 -4.40 9.72 7.01
CA THR A 208 -5.55 9.41 7.86
C THR A 208 -6.42 8.38 7.17
N VAL A 209 -6.92 7.41 7.93
CA VAL A 209 -7.81 6.38 7.42
C VAL A 209 -9.01 6.29 8.35
N ASP A 210 -10.19 6.39 7.78
CA ASP A 210 -11.43 6.25 8.54
C ASP A 210 -11.79 4.77 8.67
N SER A 211 -11.89 4.28 9.89
CA SER A 211 -12.51 3.00 10.15
C SER A 211 -14.01 3.17 10.25
N ASN A 212 -14.77 2.19 9.77
CA ASN A 212 -16.23 2.20 9.86
C ASN A 212 -16.68 2.40 11.31
N PRO A 213 -17.42 3.46 11.62
CA PRO A 213 -17.84 3.76 13.00
C PRO A 213 -18.81 2.74 13.59
N GLU A 214 -19.42 1.91 12.75
CA GLU A 214 -20.33 0.84 13.15
C GLU A 214 -19.65 -0.55 13.11
N ALA A 215 -18.32 -0.59 12.91
CA ALA A 215 -17.58 -1.83 12.90
C ALA A 215 -17.72 -2.59 14.23
N GLN A 216 -17.98 -3.88 14.14
CA GLN A 216 -18.09 -4.80 15.27
C GLN A 216 -17.09 -5.96 15.18
N ASP A 217 -16.34 -6.01 14.11
CA ASP A 217 -15.29 -6.99 13.85
C ASP A 217 -14.19 -6.38 12.97
N LEU A 218 -13.08 -7.08 12.86
CA LEU A 218 -11.91 -6.61 12.10
C LEU A 218 -12.18 -6.49 10.59
N PHE A 219 -13.13 -7.25 10.04
CA PHE A 219 -13.39 -7.26 8.60
C PHE A 219 -14.33 -6.13 8.15
N SER A 220 -14.97 -5.47 9.10
CA SER A 220 -15.80 -4.30 8.86
C SER A 220 -15.09 -2.97 9.12
N GLY A 221 -13.88 -3.01 9.70
CA GLY A 221 -13.04 -1.83 9.96
C GLY A 221 -11.94 -1.63 8.92
N ALA A 222 -11.11 -0.61 9.09
CA ALA A 222 -10.03 -0.28 8.17
C ALA A 222 -9.00 -1.41 8.03
N GLN A 223 -8.50 -1.65 6.82
CA GLN A 223 -7.65 -2.81 6.52
C GLN A 223 -6.48 -2.48 5.61
N ASN A 224 -5.34 -3.14 5.86
CA ASN A 224 -4.19 -3.14 4.97
C ASN A 224 -3.73 -1.73 4.58
N CYS A 225 -3.32 -0.94 5.56
CA CYS A 225 -2.86 0.42 5.35
C CYS A 225 -1.40 0.59 5.76
N GLY A 226 -0.62 1.23 4.91
CA GLY A 226 0.79 1.52 5.18
C GLY A 226 1.26 2.75 4.44
N ILE A 227 2.19 3.50 5.00
CA ILE A 227 2.60 4.80 4.46
C ILE A 227 3.18 4.69 3.05
N LEU A 228 3.96 3.64 2.74
CA LEU A 228 4.40 3.37 1.37
C LEU A 228 3.30 2.68 0.59
N GLY A 229 2.75 1.59 1.12
CA GLY A 229 1.75 0.82 0.40
C GLY A 229 0.81 0.02 1.30
N GLY A 230 -0.40 -0.17 0.84
CA GLY A 230 -1.45 -0.87 1.57
C GLY A 230 -1.24 -2.38 1.57
N GLY A 231 -1.61 -3.05 0.50
CA GLY A 231 -1.57 -4.50 0.37
C GLY A 231 -0.61 -4.98 -0.72
N PHE A 232 0.33 -5.86 -0.37
CA PHE A 232 1.31 -6.45 -1.29
C PHE A 232 1.15 -7.96 -1.30
N GLU A 233 0.85 -8.53 -2.46
CA GLU A 233 0.77 -9.97 -2.69
C GLU A 233 1.74 -10.38 -3.81
N GLY A 234 2.58 -11.40 -3.60
CA GLY A 234 3.58 -11.84 -4.57
C GLY A 234 4.62 -10.76 -4.93
N SER A 235 4.60 -9.62 -4.26
CA SER A 235 5.40 -8.45 -4.61
C SER A 235 6.65 -8.32 -3.74
N SER A 236 7.72 -7.78 -4.32
CA SER A 236 9.02 -7.61 -3.67
C SER A 236 9.36 -6.15 -3.43
N LEU A 237 9.96 -5.86 -2.26
CA LEU A 237 10.51 -4.54 -1.93
C LEU A 237 12.00 -4.64 -1.65
N SER A 238 12.77 -3.73 -2.23
CA SER A 238 14.19 -3.56 -1.92
C SER A 238 14.59 -2.09 -1.85
N ASP A 239 15.47 -1.77 -0.90
CA ASP A 239 16.05 -0.44 -0.80
C ASP A 239 15.00 0.69 -0.68
N CYS A 240 13.84 0.39 -0.08
CA CYS A 240 12.73 1.33 0.09
C CYS A 240 12.76 1.98 1.47
N THR A 241 12.34 3.24 1.54
CA THR A 241 12.37 4.01 2.80
C THR A 241 11.06 4.75 3.07
N VAL A 242 10.69 4.83 4.35
CA VAL A 242 9.63 5.72 4.85
C VAL A 242 10.20 6.56 5.97
N SER A 243 10.01 7.88 5.92
CA SER A 243 10.46 8.76 7.00
C SER A 243 9.52 9.92 7.32
N ASP A 244 9.68 10.48 8.52
CA ASP A 244 9.09 11.75 8.94
C ASP A 244 7.57 11.83 8.66
N SER A 245 6.85 10.76 8.96
CA SER A 245 5.47 10.57 8.50
C SER A 245 4.56 10.06 9.62
N THR A 246 3.26 10.28 9.44
CA THR A 246 2.23 9.80 10.37
C THR A 246 1.14 9.02 9.64
N LEU A 247 0.74 7.90 10.24
CA LEU A 247 -0.45 7.13 9.87
C LEU A 247 -1.39 7.05 11.06
N THR A 248 -2.58 7.57 10.91
CA THR A 248 -3.62 7.50 11.93
C THR A 248 -4.85 6.82 11.36
N VAL A 249 -5.26 5.71 11.98
CA VAL A 249 -6.56 5.09 11.72
C VAL A 249 -7.53 5.60 12.78
N SER A 250 -8.58 6.29 12.35
CA SER A 250 -9.63 6.80 13.23
C SER A 250 -10.72 5.74 13.43
N GLY A 251 -11.17 5.56 14.64
CA GLY A 251 -12.17 4.55 15.00
C GLY A 251 -11.57 3.22 15.43
N ASP A 252 -12.43 2.25 15.64
CA ASP A 252 -12.12 0.95 16.22
C ASP A 252 -12.06 -0.14 15.13
N TYR A 253 -11.57 -1.35 15.50
CA TYR A 253 -11.56 -2.54 14.63
C TYR A 253 -10.81 -2.33 13.31
N CYS A 254 -9.49 -2.19 13.37
CA CYS A 254 -8.65 -2.19 12.18
C CYS A 254 -7.63 -3.33 12.23
N TYR A 255 -7.14 -3.77 11.07
CA TYR A 255 -6.04 -4.73 11.03
C TYR A 255 -5.12 -4.53 9.84
N GLY A 256 -3.90 -5.04 9.98
CA GLY A 256 -2.91 -4.93 8.91
C GLY A 256 -2.44 -3.51 8.71
N ILE A 257 -1.97 -2.85 9.77
CA ILE A 257 -1.52 -1.47 9.71
C ILE A 257 -0.01 -1.43 9.97
N GLY A 258 0.74 -0.80 9.06
CA GLY A 258 2.20 -0.72 9.18
C GLY A 258 2.81 0.62 8.80
N GLY A 259 3.93 0.96 9.41
CA GLY A 259 4.65 2.19 9.10
C GLY A 259 5.15 2.26 7.66
N MET A 260 5.35 1.13 6.99
CA MET A 260 5.67 1.06 5.55
C MET A 260 4.56 0.34 4.79
N ASN A 261 4.22 -0.90 5.15
CA ASN A 261 3.22 -1.70 4.45
C ASN A 261 2.16 -2.23 5.40
N GLY A 262 0.90 -2.21 4.96
CA GLY A 262 -0.20 -2.85 5.68
C GLY A 262 -0.02 -4.36 5.72
N CYS A 263 0.21 -4.99 4.59
CA CYS A 263 0.57 -6.40 4.53
C CYS A 263 1.59 -6.70 3.43
N VAL A 264 2.33 -7.79 3.61
CA VAL A 264 3.23 -8.41 2.62
C VAL A 264 2.95 -9.90 2.61
N MET A 265 2.39 -10.41 1.50
CA MET A 265 1.92 -11.79 1.38
C MET A 265 2.64 -12.54 0.26
N THR A 266 2.72 -13.88 0.42
CA THR A 266 3.16 -14.84 -0.61
C THR A 266 4.60 -14.75 -1.11
N GLY A 267 5.57 -15.08 -0.20
CA GLY A 267 6.86 -15.66 -0.61
C GLY A 267 7.93 -14.76 -1.21
N GLU A 268 7.65 -13.48 -1.35
CA GLU A 268 8.63 -12.54 -1.87
C GLU A 268 9.49 -11.91 -0.75
N TYR A 269 10.38 -11.02 -1.08
CA TYR A 269 11.31 -10.44 -0.15
C TYR A 269 11.04 -8.97 0.19
N TYR A 270 11.38 -8.63 1.42
CA TYR A 270 11.43 -7.27 1.93
C TYR A 270 12.87 -7.03 2.42
N ARG A 271 13.69 -6.33 1.62
CA ARG A 271 15.15 -6.23 1.86
C ARG A 271 15.62 -4.80 1.92
N ASN A 272 16.57 -4.52 2.85
CA ASN A 272 17.22 -3.22 2.98
C ASN A 272 16.22 -2.07 3.13
N CYS A 273 15.08 -2.31 3.75
CA CYS A 273 14.04 -1.31 3.90
C CYS A 273 14.12 -0.64 5.28
N ALA A 274 13.83 0.65 5.33
CA ALA A 274 13.93 1.40 6.57
C ALA A 274 12.72 2.29 6.83
N VAL A 275 12.28 2.33 8.09
CA VAL A 275 11.25 3.22 8.59
C VAL A 275 11.84 4.08 9.69
N SER A 276 11.76 5.40 9.58
CA SER A 276 12.35 6.31 10.56
C SER A 276 11.46 7.51 10.88
N ASN A 277 11.42 7.92 12.15
CA ASN A 277 10.61 9.06 12.60
C ASN A 277 9.14 8.91 12.18
N VAL A 278 8.56 7.74 12.38
CA VAL A 278 7.18 7.43 11.97
C VAL A 278 6.31 7.19 13.18
N THR A 279 5.09 7.70 13.14
CA THR A 279 4.04 7.38 14.11
C THR A 279 2.92 6.60 13.43
N VAL A 280 2.61 5.42 13.96
CA VAL A 280 1.44 4.61 13.60
C VAL A 280 0.48 4.66 14.79
N LYS A 281 -0.73 5.15 14.55
CA LYS A 281 -1.75 5.27 15.61
C LYS A 281 -3.07 4.64 15.17
N THR A 282 -3.67 3.83 16.05
CA THR A 282 -4.98 3.20 15.81
C THR A 282 -5.90 3.34 17.02
N GLY A 283 -7.20 3.09 16.84
CA GLY A 283 -8.18 2.99 17.90
C GLY A 283 -8.15 1.64 18.63
N ASN A 284 -9.28 1.30 19.26
CA ASN A 284 -9.43 0.05 20.02
C ASN A 284 -9.63 -1.16 19.10
N HIS A 285 -9.42 -2.37 19.64
CA HIS A 285 -9.60 -3.63 18.90
C HIS A 285 -8.75 -3.71 17.61
N ALA A 286 -7.61 -3.03 17.60
CA ALA A 286 -6.66 -3.10 16.49
C ALA A 286 -5.90 -4.43 16.51
N ASP A 287 -5.61 -5.00 15.35
CA ASP A 287 -4.90 -6.27 15.24
C ASP A 287 -3.84 -6.24 14.12
N LEU A 288 -2.73 -6.95 14.31
CA LEU A 288 -1.66 -7.03 13.32
C LEU A 288 -1.07 -5.65 12.96
N ILE A 289 -0.60 -4.95 13.98
CA ILE A 289 -0.02 -3.62 13.83
C ILE A 289 1.50 -3.68 13.96
N GLY A 290 2.23 -3.12 13.00
CA GLY A 290 3.69 -3.11 13.00
C GLY A 290 4.32 -1.75 12.75
N GLY A 291 5.51 -1.53 13.33
CA GLY A 291 6.29 -0.32 13.04
C GLY A 291 6.74 -0.22 11.59
N ALA A 292 6.91 -1.34 10.91
CA ALA A 292 7.19 -1.41 9.47
C ALA A 292 6.06 -2.13 8.71
N VAL A 293 5.69 -3.34 9.11
CA VAL A 293 4.73 -4.18 8.39
C VAL A 293 3.62 -4.62 9.35
N GLY A 294 2.37 -4.42 8.97
CA GLY A 294 1.23 -4.89 9.75
C GLY A 294 1.26 -6.41 9.89
N TYR A 295 1.23 -7.13 8.77
CA TYR A 295 1.37 -8.59 8.81
C TYR A 295 2.00 -9.18 7.56
N THR A 296 2.47 -10.42 7.70
CA THR A 296 2.81 -11.27 6.58
C THR A 296 1.83 -12.43 6.48
N GLY A 297 1.65 -12.95 5.30
CA GLY A 297 0.82 -14.12 5.06
C GLY A 297 1.47 -15.04 4.03
N ASN A 298 1.17 -16.33 4.14
CA ASN A 298 1.61 -17.29 3.15
C ASN A 298 0.48 -18.26 2.83
N ILE A 299 0.04 -18.23 1.59
CA ILE A 299 -1.01 -19.13 1.12
C ILE A 299 -0.43 -20.44 0.61
N ASP A 300 0.83 -20.44 0.14
CA ASP A 300 1.46 -21.58 -0.57
C ASP A 300 2.61 -22.26 0.18
N GLY A 301 2.85 -21.94 1.45
CA GLY A 301 3.97 -22.48 2.23
C GLY A 301 5.33 -21.86 1.93
N ALA A 302 5.42 -20.81 1.10
CA ALA A 302 6.63 -20.02 0.90
C ALA A 302 6.95 -19.18 2.17
N VAL A 303 8.15 -18.71 2.35
CA VAL A 303 8.57 -17.88 3.49
C VAL A 303 8.75 -16.45 3.02
N THR A 304 7.99 -15.52 3.58
CA THR A 304 8.30 -14.09 3.37
C THR A 304 9.61 -13.77 4.08
N GLU A 305 10.60 -13.33 3.31
CA GLU A 305 11.93 -13.00 3.82
C GLU A 305 12.05 -11.50 4.11
N VAL A 306 12.18 -11.13 5.37
CA VAL A 306 12.46 -9.77 5.81
C VAL A 306 13.92 -9.70 6.24
N SER A 307 14.75 -9.01 5.46
CA SER A 307 16.19 -8.95 5.72
C SER A 307 16.75 -7.52 5.68
N ASN A 308 17.67 -7.24 6.58
CA ASN A 308 18.29 -5.91 6.75
C ASN A 308 17.24 -4.80 6.89
N ALA A 309 16.10 -5.09 7.52
CA ALA A 309 15.05 -4.12 7.76
C ALA A 309 15.25 -3.41 9.10
N SER A 310 14.92 -2.12 9.15
CA SER A 310 15.06 -1.35 10.38
C SER A 310 13.89 -0.41 10.64
N THR A 311 13.55 -0.27 11.91
CA THR A 311 12.75 0.85 12.42
C THR A 311 13.61 1.69 13.36
N THR A 312 13.57 3.02 13.22
CA THR A 312 14.34 3.97 14.03
C THR A 312 13.42 5.11 14.48
N ASN A 313 13.33 5.34 15.78
CA ASN A 313 12.45 6.36 16.35
C ASN A 313 11.00 6.21 15.85
N VAL A 314 10.49 4.98 15.89
CA VAL A 314 9.11 4.66 15.47
C VAL A 314 8.21 4.56 16.69
N THR A 315 7.07 5.20 16.64
CA THR A 315 6.01 5.05 17.65
C THR A 315 4.85 4.26 17.09
N VAL A 316 4.53 3.14 17.74
CA VAL A 316 3.31 2.38 17.49
C VAL A 316 2.39 2.57 18.69
N SER A 317 1.25 3.24 18.49
CA SER A 317 0.30 3.56 19.57
C SER A 317 -1.08 3.01 19.22
N VAL A 318 -1.59 2.12 20.04
CA VAL A 318 -2.88 1.46 19.83
C VAL A 318 -3.81 1.63 21.02
N GLY A 319 -5.12 1.59 20.79
CA GLY A 319 -6.13 1.67 21.84
C GLY A 319 -6.27 0.37 22.65
N ASP A 320 -7.39 0.24 23.36
CA ASP A 320 -7.70 -0.90 24.22
C ASP A 320 -8.02 -2.17 23.43
N ASN A 321 -7.84 -3.33 24.05
CA ASN A 321 -8.16 -4.65 23.48
C ASN A 321 -7.46 -4.93 22.14
N ALA A 322 -6.30 -4.35 21.92
CA ALA A 322 -5.50 -4.58 20.72
C ALA A 322 -4.72 -5.90 20.81
N SER A 323 -4.34 -6.47 19.68
CA SER A 323 -3.64 -7.73 19.62
C SER A 323 -2.58 -7.75 18.52
N ARG A 324 -1.53 -8.51 18.73
CA ARG A 324 -0.43 -8.72 17.76
C ARG A 324 0.25 -7.42 17.31
N ILE A 325 0.83 -6.73 18.28
CA ILE A 325 1.46 -5.42 18.08
C ILE A 325 2.99 -5.57 18.16
N GLY A 326 3.71 -5.17 17.12
CA GLY A 326 5.17 -5.31 17.05
C GLY A 326 5.94 -4.08 16.60
N GLY A 327 7.18 -3.95 17.05
CA GLY A 327 8.06 -2.84 16.67
C GLY A 327 8.51 -2.89 15.20
N ILE A 328 8.57 -4.07 14.59
CA ILE A 328 8.80 -4.24 13.15
C ILE A 328 7.53 -4.78 12.50
N ILE A 329 6.98 -5.87 13.02
CA ILE A 329 5.85 -6.59 12.39
C ILE A 329 4.82 -7.00 13.43
N GLY A 330 3.54 -6.82 13.14
CA GLY A 330 2.45 -7.31 13.99
C GLY A 330 2.47 -8.83 14.13
N GLY A 331 2.59 -9.54 13.03
CA GLY A 331 2.68 -11.00 13.05
C GLY A 331 2.27 -11.64 11.72
N PRO A 332 2.06 -12.95 11.72
CA PRO A 332 1.50 -13.63 10.56
C PRO A 332 -0.02 -13.45 10.50
N PHE A 333 -0.56 -13.43 9.30
CA PHE A 333 -1.98 -13.57 9.07
C PHE A 333 -2.38 -15.03 9.36
N PHE A 334 -2.78 -15.28 10.60
CA PHE A 334 -3.18 -16.59 11.04
C PHE A 334 -4.43 -16.48 11.91
N PHE A 335 -5.46 -17.22 11.54
CA PHE A 335 -6.63 -17.43 12.35
C PHE A 335 -6.76 -18.94 12.61
N GLU A 336 -6.90 -19.36 13.87
CA GLU A 336 -7.00 -20.78 14.26
C GLU A 336 -8.11 -21.51 13.50
N GLU A 337 -9.19 -20.84 13.20
CA GLU A 337 -10.32 -21.40 12.45
C GLU A 337 -9.95 -21.80 11.01
N TYR A 338 -8.85 -21.26 10.45
CA TYR A 338 -8.34 -21.59 9.13
C TYR A 338 -7.12 -22.51 9.13
N ALA A 339 -6.62 -22.90 10.30
CA ALA A 339 -5.43 -23.78 10.44
C ALA A 339 -5.56 -25.12 9.69
N ALA A 340 -6.78 -25.64 9.56
CA ALA A 340 -7.06 -26.85 8.80
C ALA A 340 -6.84 -26.71 7.29
N TYR A 341 -6.88 -25.48 6.77
CA TYR A 341 -6.70 -25.18 5.35
C TYR A 341 -5.24 -24.81 5.01
N TYR A 342 -4.46 -24.42 6.02
CA TYR A 342 -3.06 -24.02 5.90
C TYR A 342 -2.19 -24.85 6.84
N PRO A 343 -1.90 -26.12 6.49
CA PRO A 343 -1.23 -27.06 7.40
C PRO A 343 0.24 -26.72 7.69
N ASN A 344 0.84 -25.80 6.94
CA ASN A 344 2.22 -25.36 7.14
C ASN A 344 2.31 -23.81 7.04
N PRO A 345 1.83 -23.06 8.02
CA PRO A 345 2.05 -21.62 8.04
C PRO A 345 3.48 -21.29 8.46
N THR A 346 4.46 -21.57 7.61
CA THR A 346 5.81 -21.01 7.80
C THR A 346 5.74 -19.56 7.37
N CYS A 347 5.73 -18.66 8.32
CA CYS A 347 5.14 -17.39 8.03
C CYS A 347 6.16 -16.35 7.60
N TYR A 348 7.33 -16.28 8.25
CA TYR A 348 8.32 -15.26 7.90
C TYR A 348 9.68 -15.53 8.55
N ALA A 349 10.73 -14.98 7.95
CA ALA A 349 12.07 -14.96 8.48
C ALA A 349 12.56 -13.53 8.64
N LEU A 350 13.08 -13.20 9.82
CA LEU A 350 13.72 -11.91 10.11
C LEU A 350 15.23 -12.13 10.20
N THR A 351 16.00 -11.52 9.32
CA THR A 351 17.46 -11.63 9.31
C THR A 351 18.12 -10.27 9.32
N ASN A 352 19.06 -10.04 10.25
CA ASN A 352 19.76 -8.75 10.40
C ASN A 352 18.81 -7.55 10.55
N CYS A 353 17.74 -7.70 11.30
CA CYS A 353 16.75 -6.63 11.49
C CYS A 353 16.99 -5.89 12.81
N ALA A 354 16.60 -4.61 12.84
CA ALA A 354 16.72 -3.78 14.04
C ALA A 354 15.44 -2.98 14.30
N SER A 355 15.04 -2.87 15.56
CA SER A 355 13.93 -1.98 15.96
C SER A 355 14.33 -1.02 17.07
N ASP A 356 13.91 0.24 16.90
CA ASP A 356 14.08 1.31 17.89
C ASP A 356 12.84 2.22 17.91
N GLY A 357 12.42 2.62 19.11
CA GLY A 357 11.28 3.49 19.31
C GLY A 357 10.42 3.08 20.49
N VAL A 358 9.11 3.23 20.36
CA VAL A 358 8.15 2.97 21.44
C VAL A 358 6.92 2.21 20.91
N VAL A 359 6.48 1.21 21.66
CA VAL A 359 5.16 0.60 21.49
C VAL A 359 4.30 0.98 22.68
N GLU A 360 3.18 1.62 22.44
CA GLU A 360 2.20 2.03 23.43
C GLU A 360 0.89 1.27 23.17
N VAL A 361 0.31 0.67 24.20
CA VAL A 361 -0.95 -0.08 24.06
C VAL A 361 -1.93 0.30 25.16
N GLY A 362 -3.21 0.25 24.84
CA GLY A 362 -4.28 0.42 25.82
C GLY A 362 -4.51 -0.83 26.70
N GLU A 363 -5.53 -0.76 27.55
CA GLU A 363 -5.88 -1.83 28.48
C GLU A 363 -6.28 -3.14 27.74
N ASN A 364 -6.05 -4.28 28.37
CA ASN A 364 -6.38 -5.61 27.86
C ASN A 364 -5.75 -5.99 26.50
N SER A 365 -4.71 -5.28 26.09
CA SER A 365 -4.00 -5.61 24.87
C SER A 365 -3.10 -6.83 25.06
N THR A 366 -2.97 -7.64 24.02
CA THR A 366 -2.26 -8.93 24.06
C THR A 366 -1.25 -9.07 22.92
N ALA A 367 -0.32 -10.02 23.05
CA ALA A 367 0.68 -10.32 22.01
C ALA A 367 1.44 -9.07 21.57
N VAL A 368 2.08 -8.37 22.51
CA VAL A 368 2.88 -7.16 22.29
C VAL A 368 4.37 -7.49 22.35
N GLY A 369 5.11 -7.09 21.34
CA GLY A 369 6.53 -7.39 21.23
C GLY A 369 7.37 -6.25 20.63
N ALA A 370 8.62 -6.16 21.07
CA ALA A 370 9.56 -5.15 20.58
C ALA A 370 9.96 -5.34 19.09
N VAL A 371 9.81 -6.53 18.56
CA VAL A 371 10.14 -6.90 17.18
C VAL A 371 8.88 -7.38 16.47
N ALA A 372 8.29 -8.44 16.98
CA ALA A 372 7.07 -9.04 16.46
C ALA A 372 6.02 -9.16 17.57
N GLY A 373 4.78 -8.81 17.27
CA GLY A 373 3.66 -8.96 18.20
C GLY A 373 3.33 -10.43 18.43
N TYR A 374 3.27 -11.20 17.36
CA TYR A 374 3.04 -12.63 17.43
C TYR A 374 4.09 -13.41 16.63
N ALA A 375 4.85 -14.25 17.30
CA ALA A 375 6.02 -14.93 16.74
C ALA A 375 5.74 -16.38 16.30
N TYR A 376 4.54 -16.67 15.82
CA TYR A 376 4.20 -18.03 15.36
C TYR A 376 5.05 -18.42 14.15
N GLN A 377 5.84 -19.51 14.31
CA GLN A 377 6.79 -20.01 13.31
C GLN A 377 7.78 -18.96 12.76
N LEU A 378 8.08 -17.93 13.53
CA LEU A 378 9.12 -16.97 13.22
C LEU A 378 10.50 -17.64 13.24
N LYS A 379 11.29 -17.44 12.17
CA LYS A 379 12.73 -17.68 12.19
C LYS A 379 13.43 -16.33 12.34
N SER A 380 14.35 -16.20 13.27
CA SER A 380 15.09 -14.95 13.48
C SER A 380 16.59 -15.19 13.59
N GLU A 381 17.38 -14.34 12.92
CA GLU A 381 18.83 -14.33 12.97
C GLU A 381 19.34 -12.89 13.04
N ASN A 382 20.22 -12.58 14.00
CA ASN A 382 20.81 -11.26 14.19
C ASN A 382 19.76 -10.13 14.30
N VAL A 383 18.69 -10.33 15.07
CA VAL A 383 17.67 -9.32 15.33
C VAL A 383 17.99 -8.61 16.63
N THR A 384 18.00 -7.27 16.59
CA THR A 384 18.29 -6.41 17.73
C THR A 384 17.14 -5.43 18.00
N THR A 385 16.97 -5.02 19.25
CA THR A 385 15.93 -4.05 19.60
C THR A 385 16.37 -3.14 20.74
N THR A 386 16.02 -1.85 20.63
CA THR A 386 16.01 -0.86 21.69
C THR A 386 14.59 -0.27 21.89
N MET A 387 13.58 -0.96 21.37
CA MET A 387 12.18 -0.59 21.48
C MET A 387 11.73 -0.61 22.94
N SER A 388 11.12 0.45 23.40
CA SER A 388 10.46 0.53 24.70
C SER A 388 9.06 -0.08 24.60
N LEU A 389 8.73 -0.98 25.53
CA LEU A 389 7.40 -1.56 25.67
C LEU A 389 6.72 -1.01 26.93
N PRO A 390 5.38 -0.94 26.95
CA PRO A 390 4.65 -0.60 28.16
C PRO A 390 4.90 -1.66 29.23
N LEU A 391 4.90 -1.24 30.50
CA LEU A 391 4.76 -2.17 31.61
C LEU A 391 3.32 -2.69 31.60
N ILE A 392 3.09 -3.81 30.97
CA ILE A 392 1.80 -4.53 31.08
C ILE A 392 1.75 -5.02 32.53
N GLY A 393 0.78 -4.54 33.33
CA GLY A 393 0.65 -4.90 34.71
C GLY A 393 0.62 -6.42 34.88
N GLU A 394 1.42 -6.93 35.83
CA GLU A 394 1.35 -8.33 36.26
C GLU A 394 -0.01 -8.61 36.91
N GLU A 395 -1.00 -8.98 36.11
CA GLU A 395 -2.18 -9.71 36.57
C GLU A 395 -2.60 -10.72 35.53
N ALA A 396 -1.96 -11.86 35.50
CA ALA A 396 -2.56 -13.12 35.07
C ALA A 396 -1.69 -14.27 35.57
N GLU A 397 -2.07 -14.84 36.73
CA GLU A 397 -1.78 -16.22 37.09
C GLU A 397 -2.63 -17.18 36.23
#